data_53c565d21f2f9a50c4f348f0b85c88d7
#
_entry.id   53c565d21f2f9a50c4f348f0b85c88d7
#
_cell.length_a   1.000
_cell.length_b   1.000
_cell.length_c   1.000
_cell.angle_alpha   90.00
_cell.angle_beta   90.00
_cell.angle_gamma   90.00
#
_symmetry.space_group_name_H-M   'P 1'
#
loop_
_entity.id
_entity.type
_entity.pdbx_description
1 polymer ?
#
loop_
_entity_poly.entity_id
_entity_poly.type
_entity_poly.pdbx_seq_one_letter_code
_entity_poly.pdbx_strand_id
1 'polypeptide(L)'
;VATGVAFLALVTDPGPVKKKSKTIGLHVDRATMARIFAILLIATACGGVIFNSTTVAMPKVFDERLTSLAQSSFGIGALVAFVYTLAAFAQLAMGALIDRFELRRLMIGIALLQIPLLALAANLEGWAMLAAALAMMLAVFGQIPLNDVIVGKYVADEYRARVLSVRYVVSLGVAAVAVPLIAVLHRTQGGFRNVFLVLAALA
;
A
#
# COMPACT_ATOMS: atom_id res chain seq x y z
N VAL A 1 2.12 7.00 24.69
CA VAL A 1 1.90 6.80 26.13
C VAL A 1 0.43 7.04 26.48
N ALA A 2 -0.18 8.20 26.14
CA ALA A 2 -1.58 8.52 26.46
C ALA A 2 -2.58 7.49 25.89
N THR A 3 -2.38 7.03 24.64
CA THR A 3 -3.23 6.01 24.00
C THR A 3 -3.12 4.64 24.70
N GLY A 4 -1.92 4.27 25.18
CA GLY A 4 -1.73 3.01 25.93
C GLY A 4 -2.41 3.04 27.29
N VAL A 5 -2.35 4.18 27.99
CA VAL A 5 -3.06 4.36 29.27
C VAL A 5 -4.58 4.36 29.06
N ALA A 6 -5.09 5.03 28.01
CA ALA A 6 -6.51 5.02 27.67
C ALA A 6 -6.97 3.59 27.33
N PHE A 7 -6.15 2.82 26.60
CA PHE A 7 -6.46 1.42 26.27
C PHE A 7 -6.58 0.57 27.54
N LEU A 8 -5.61 0.67 28.46
CA LEU A 8 -5.62 -0.06 29.72
C LEU A 8 -6.80 0.34 30.63
N ALA A 9 -7.25 1.59 30.56
CA ALA A 9 -8.38 2.07 31.37
C ALA A 9 -9.74 1.74 30.78
N LEU A 10 -9.86 1.62 29.45
CA LEU A 10 -11.15 1.48 28.75
C LEU A 10 -11.41 0.05 28.26
N VAL A 11 -10.36 -0.76 28.07
CA VAL A 11 -10.52 -2.13 27.59
C VAL A 11 -10.48 -3.09 28.77
N THR A 12 -11.66 -3.60 29.14
CA THR A 12 -11.77 -4.74 30.09
C THR A 12 -11.26 -5.98 29.35
N ASP A 13 -10.26 -6.66 29.92
CA ASP A 13 -9.74 -7.90 29.36
C ASP A 13 -10.89 -8.93 29.21
N PRO A 14 -11.27 -9.34 28.00
CA PRO A 14 -12.35 -10.29 27.78
C PRO A 14 -11.99 -11.71 28.24
N GLY A 15 -10.85 -11.88 28.92
CA GLY A 15 -10.32 -13.19 29.31
C GLY A 15 -9.76 -13.97 28.12
N PRO A 16 -9.23 -15.17 28.36
CA PRO A 16 -8.64 -15.97 27.29
C PRO A 16 -9.70 -16.34 26.26
N VAL A 17 -9.63 -15.69 25.08
CA VAL A 17 -10.48 -16.02 23.95
C VAL A 17 -10.28 -17.50 23.63
N LYS A 18 -11.30 -18.32 23.88
CA LYS A 18 -11.29 -19.71 23.44
C LYS A 18 -11.06 -19.70 21.94
N LYS A 19 -9.85 -20.04 21.52
CA LYS A 19 -9.46 -20.18 20.12
C LYS A 19 -10.43 -21.15 19.45
N LYS A 20 -11.48 -20.66 18.82
CA LYS A 20 -12.14 -21.40 17.75
C LYS A 20 -11.21 -21.36 16.56
N SER A 21 -10.17 -22.18 16.63
CA SER A 21 -9.35 -22.51 15.47
C SER A 21 -10.21 -23.29 14.48
N LYS A 22 -10.91 -22.57 13.62
CA LYS A 22 -11.24 -23.08 12.30
C LYS A 22 -10.09 -22.72 11.38
N THR A 23 -8.90 -23.16 11.72
CA THR A 23 -7.87 -23.37 10.72
C THR A 23 -8.45 -24.48 9.85
N ILE A 24 -8.85 -24.15 8.64
CA ILE A 24 -9.04 -25.15 7.59
C ILE A 24 -7.64 -25.73 7.44
N GLY A 25 -7.42 -26.87 8.07
CA GLY A 25 -6.18 -27.64 7.99
C GLY A 25 -6.05 -28.20 6.58
N LEU A 26 -5.79 -27.31 5.63
CA LEU A 26 -5.21 -27.71 4.36
C LEU A 26 -3.81 -28.25 4.73
N HIS A 27 -3.65 -29.56 4.67
CA HIS A 27 -2.34 -30.19 4.58
C HIS A 27 -1.71 -29.69 3.28
N VAL A 28 -1.17 -28.47 3.33
CA VAL A 28 -0.49 -27.86 2.18
C VAL A 28 0.91 -28.44 2.19
N ASP A 29 1.26 -29.15 1.11
CA ASP A 29 2.61 -29.63 0.88
C ASP A 29 3.64 -28.49 1.05
N ARG A 30 4.83 -28.82 1.57
CA ARG A 30 5.92 -27.84 1.80
C ARG A 30 6.26 -27.01 0.56
N ALA A 31 6.20 -27.63 -0.62
CA ALA A 31 6.47 -26.92 -1.89
C ALA A 31 5.39 -25.86 -2.19
N THR A 32 4.12 -26.18 -1.95
CA THR A 32 3.00 -25.24 -2.13
C THR A 32 3.07 -24.11 -1.11
N MET A 33 3.43 -24.41 0.15
CA MET A 33 3.62 -23.39 1.18
C MET A 33 4.76 -22.43 0.81
N ALA A 34 5.90 -22.95 0.35
CA ALA A 34 7.03 -22.13 -0.10
C ALA A 34 6.67 -21.26 -1.30
N ARG A 35 5.87 -21.77 -2.24
CA ARG A 35 5.38 -21.00 -3.40
C ARG A 35 4.45 -19.86 -2.95
N ILE A 36 3.50 -20.13 -2.07
CA ILE A 36 2.60 -19.10 -1.53
C ILE A 36 3.42 -18.03 -0.81
N PHE A 37 4.39 -18.43 0.00
CA PHE A 37 5.26 -17.49 0.71
C PHE A 37 6.10 -16.64 -0.23
N ALA A 38 6.70 -17.23 -1.27
CA ALA A 38 7.46 -16.49 -2.28
C ALA A 38 6.59 -15.47 -3.02
N ILE A 39 5.38 -15.86 -3.45
CA ILE A 39 4.42 -14.94 -4.10
C ILE A 39 4.06 -13.79 -3.16
N LEU A 40 3.77 -14.08 -1.88
CA LEU A 40 3.46 -13.05 -0.88
C LEU A 40 4.62 -12.08 -0.67
N LEU A 41 5.87 -12.56 -0.63
CA LEU A 41 7.05 -11.71 -0.49
C LEU A 41 7.26 -10.81 -1.70
N ILE A 42 7.15 -11.37 -2.91
CA ILE A 42 7.29 -10.60 -4.15
C ILE A 42 6.18 -9.54 -4.23
N ALA A 43 4.93 -9.91 -4.00
CA ALA A 43 3.81 -8.97 -3.99
C ALA A 43 3.99 -7.87 -2.92
N THR A 44 4.50 -8.23 -1.73
CA THR A 44 4.82 -7.26 -0.68
C THR A 44 5.95 -6.32 -1.09
N ALA A 45 6.99 -6.83 -1.74
CA ALA A 45 8.11 -6.01 -2.21
C ALA A 45 7.64 -5.04 -3.30
N CYS A 46 6.96 -5.52 -4.34
CA CYS A 46 6.43 -4.68 -5.43
C CYS A 46 5.44 -3.63 -4.90
N GLY A 47 4.44 -4.05 -4.13
CA GLY A 47 3.47 -3.13 -3.52
C GLY A 47 4.13 -2.13 -2.56
N GLY A 48 5.17 -2.56 -1.83
CA GLY A 48 5.97 -1.70 -0.96
C GLY A 48 6.77 -0.66 -1.76
N VAL A 49 7.37 -1.02 -2.89
CA VAL A 49 8.05 -0.06 -3.80
C VAL A 49 7.04 0.97 -4.30
N ILE A 50 5.88 0.52 -4.78
CA ILE A 50 4.83 1.42 -5.29
C ILE A 50 4.37 2.36 -4.17
N PHE A 51 4.01 1.83 -3.00
CA PHE A 51 3.53 2.61 -1.86
C PHE A 51 4.55 3.65 -1.40
N ASN A 52 5.78 3.24 -1.12
CA ASN A 52 6.82 4.14 -0.62
C ASN A 52 7.20 5.17 -1.68
N SER A 53 7.39 4.75 -2.93
CA SER A 53 7.77 5.66 -4.01
C SER A 53 6.69 6.70 -4.29
N THR A 54 5.43 6.30 -4.38
CA THR A 54 4.33 7.25 -4.61
C THR A 54 4.14 8.20 -3.44
N THR A 55 4.21 7.69 -2.20
CA THR A 55 4.04 8.51 -1.00
C THR A 55 5.17 9.52 -0.83
N VAL A 56 6.43 9.09 -1.01
CA VAL A 56 7.60 9.98 -0.85
C VAL A 56 7.71 10.97 -2.01
N ALA A 57 7.39 10.56 -3.23
CA ALA A 57 7.49 11.43 -4.41
C ALA A 57 6.36 12.48 -4.49
N MET A 58 5.20 12.24 -3.87
CA MET A 58 4.00 13.05 -4.06
C MET A 58 4.20 14.56 -3.83
N PRO A 59 4.85 15.01 -2.73
CA PRO A 59 5.08 16.45 -2.53
C PRO A 59 5.86 17.07 -3.68
N LYS A 60 6.89 16.37 -4.18
CA LYS A 60 7.73 16.87 -5.28
C LYS A 60 7.02 16.82 -6.64
N VAL A 61 6.21 15.80 -6.87
CA VAL A 61 5.34 15.71 -8.05
C VAL A 61 4.35 16.86 -8.07
N PHE A 62 3.75 17.20 -6.92
CA PHE A 62 2.83 18.35 -6.84
C PHE A 62 3.54 19.68 -7.04
N ASP A 63 4.74 19.84 -6.50
CA ASP A 63 5.58 21.01 -6.71
C ASP A 63 5.88 21.25 -8.20
N GLU A 64 6.16 20.20 -8.97
CA GLU A 64 6.50 20.29 -10.38
C GLU A 64 5.28 20.37 -11.32
N ARG A 65 4.16 19.71 -10.97
CA ARG A 65 3.05 19.51 -11.91
C ARG A 65 1.75 20.23 -11.54
N LEU A 66 1.64 20.78 -10.32
CA LEU A 66 0.47 21.50 -9.85
C LEU A 66 0.75 22.99 -9.65
N THR A 67 1.70 23.56 -10.37
CA THR A 67 2.08 24.98 -10.29
C THR A 67 0.91 25.94 -10.54
N SER A 68 -0.10 25.51 -11.31
CA SER A 68 -1.34 26.27 -11.56
C SER A 68 -2.30 26.28 -10.37
N LEU A 69 -2.19 25.32 -9.42
CA LEU A 69 -3.09 25.16 -8.28
C LEU A 69 -2.48 25.67 -6.98
N ALA A 70 -1.17 25.49 -6.80
CA ALA A 70 -0.47 25.91 -5.61
C ALA A 70 0.95 26.36 -5.95
N GLN A 71 1.29 27.59 -5.56
CA GLN A 71 2.63 28.17 -5.78
C GLN A 71 3.42 28.27 -4.47
N SER A 72 2.79 27.99 -3.32
CA SER A 72 3.45 28.03 -2.04
C SER A 72 3.67 26.62 -1.47
N SER A 73 4.76 26.43 -0.75
CA SER A 73 5.04 25.14 -0.07
C SER A 73 3.92 24.73 0.87
N PHE A 74 3.24 25.71 1.49
CA PHE A 74 2.07 25.43 2.32
C PHE A 74 0.89 24.89 1.50
N GLY A 75 0.58 25.50 0.35
CA GLY A 75 -0.48 25.03 -0.55
C GLY A 75 -0.22 23.63 -1.08
N ILE A 76 1.03 23.33 -1.48
CA ILE A 76 1.44 21.98 -1.90
C ILE A 76 1.25 20.99 -0.77
N GLY A 77 1.72 21.32 0.43
CA GLY A 77 1.55 20.47 1.63
C GLY A 77 0.07 20.22 1.95
N ALA A 78 -0.78 21.23 1.83
CA ALA A 78 -2.22 21.10 2.05
C ALA A 78 -2.89 20.18 1.02
N LEU A 79 -2.52 20.25 -0.26
CA LEU A 79 -3.01 19.34 -1.30
C LEU A 79 -2.57 17.89 -1.06
N VAL A 80 -1.32 17.68 -0.66
CA VAL A 80 -0.82 16.35 -0.28
C VAL A 80 -1.58 15.80 0.91
N ALA A 81 -1.74 16.60 1.96
CA ALA A 81 -2.49 16.21 3.16
C ALA A 81 -3.96 15.88 2.82
N PHE A 82 -4.60 16.65 1.96
CA PHE A 82 -5.96 16.41 1.47
C PHE A 82 -6.06 15.05 0.77
N VAL A 83 -5.15 14.78 -0.19
CA VAL A 83 -5.12 13.50 -0.93
C VAL A 83 -4.91 12.33 0.02
N TYR A 84 -3.98 12.44 0.98
CA TYR A 84 -3.71 11.36 1.92
C TYR A 84 -4.85 11.13 2.92
N THR A 85 -5.50 12.19 3.35
CA THR A 85 -6.68 12.09 4.22
C THR A 85 -7.79 11.32 3.51
N LEU A 86 -8.10 11.65 2.26
CA LEU A 86 -9.08 10.92 1.48
C LEU A 86 -8.65 9.47 1.22
N ALA A 87 -7.36 9.26 0.90
CA ALA A 87 -6.82 7.93 0.69
C ALA A 87 -6.88 7.04 1.95
N ALA A 88 -6.75 7.62 3.14
CA ALA A 88 -6.91 6.88 4.39
C ALA A 88 -8.32 6.28 4.54
N PHE A 89 -9.35 6.97 4.07
CA PHE A 89 -10.72 6.42 4.06
C PHE A 89 -10.90 5.24 3.09
N ALA A 90 -10.05 5.12 2.07
CA ALA A 90 -10.07 3.96 1.19
C ALA A 90 -9.77 2.65 1.94
N GLN A 91 -9.00 2.70 3.02
CA GLN A 91 -8.73 1.52 3.86
C GLN A 91 -10.01 1.02 4.55
N LEU A 92 -10.87 1.93 5.02
CA LEU A 92 -12.16 1.58 5.61
C LEU A 92 -13.10 0.98 4.57
N ALA A 93 -13.18 1.60 3.40
CA ALA A 93 -13.97 1.08 2.29
C ALA A 93 -13.47 -0.30 1.85
N MET A 94 -12.15 -0.50 1.77
CA MET A 94 -11.56 -1.79 1.44
C MET A 94 -11.86 -2.85 2.49
N GLY A 95 -11.86 -2.52 3.79
CA GLY A 95 -12.30 -3.41 4.85
C GLY A 95 -13.70 -3.94 4.58
N ALA A 96 -14.66 -3.06 4.27
CA ALA A 96 -16.03 -3.45 3.93
C ALA A 96 -16.14 -4.27 2.63
N LEU A 97 -15.25 -4.03 1.64
CA LEU A 97 -15.20 -4.83 0.42
C LEU A 97 -14.65 -6.23 0.67
N ILE A 98 -13.65 -6.36 1.54
CA ILE A 98 -13.06 -7.65 1.93
C ILE A 98 -14.10 -8.58 2.57
N ASP A 99 -15.04 -8.02 3.30
CA ASP A 99 -16.13 -8.78 3.92
C ASP A 99 -17.16 -9.28 2.90
N ARG A 100 -17.26 -8.64 1.73
CA ARG A 100 -18.29 -8.93 0.72
C ARG A 100 -17.78 -9.69 -0.51
N PHE A 101 -16.52 -9.53 -0.85
CA PHE A 101 -15.95 -10.06 -2.09
C PHE A 101 -14.78 -11.01 -1.81
N GLU A 102 -14.51 -11.89 -2.76
CA GLU A 102 -13.37 -12.79 -2.71
C GLU A 102 -12.05 -12.00 -2.79
N LEU A 103 -11.13 -12.29 -1.88
CA LEU A 103 -9.81 -11.66 -1.81
C LEU A 103 -9.08 -11.63 -3.15
N ARG A 104 -9.16 -12.74 -3.90
CA ARG A 104 -8.53 -12.87 -5.23
C ARG A 104 -9.05 -11.83 -6.21
N ARG A 105 -10.37 -11.63 -6.24
CA ARG A 105 -11.00 -10.65 -7.15
C ARG A 105 -10.59 -9.22 -6.79
N LEU A 106 -10.53 -8.92 -5.49
CA LEU A 106 -10.09 -7.62 -5.00
C LEU A 106 -8.63 -7.35 -5.34
N MET A 107 -7.73 -8.33 -5.16
CA MET A 107 -6.32 -8.20 -5.53
C MET A 107 -6.14 -7.90 -7.02
N ILE A 108 -6.79 -8.70 -7.87
CA ILE A 108 -6.73 -8.50 -9.31
C ILE A 108 -7.33 -7.14 -9.69
N GLY A 109 -8.47 -6.76 -9.09
CA GLY A 109 -9.11 -5.48 -9.35
C GLY A 109 -8.22 -4.29 -9.00
N ILE A 110 -7.56 -4.32 -7.85
CA ILE A 110 -6.62 -3.25 -7.45
C ILE A 110 -5.42 -3.20 -8.39
N ALA A 111 -4.80 -4.33 -8.72
CA ALA A 111 -3.65 -4.35 -9.62
C ALA A 111 -4.03 -3.81 -11.01
N LEU A 112 -5.14 -4.26 -11.57
CA LEU A 112 -5.65 -3.76 -12.86
C LEU A 112 -6.02 -2.28 -12.82
N LEU A 113 -6.41 -1.74 -11.66
CA LEU A 113 -6.70 -0.33 -11.49
C LEU A 113 -5.42 0.50 -11.33
N GLN A 114 -4.42 -0.01 -10.61
CA GLN A 114 -3.16 0.70 -10.35
C GLN A 114 -2.36 0.93 -11.64
N ILE A 115 -2.27 -0.07 -12.51
CA ILE A 115 -1.49 0.02 -13.76
C ILE A 115 -1.87 1.24 -14.60
N PRO A 116 -3.14 1.40 -15.06
CA PRO A 116 -3.52 2.54 -15.88
C PRO A 116 -3.45 3.86 -15.11
N LEU A 117 -3.74 3.90 -13.81
CA LEU A 117 -3.66 5.13 -13.01
C LEU A 117 -2.22 5.63 -12.89
N LEU A 118 -1.25 4.75 -12.65
CA LEU A 118 0.16 5.09 -12.63
C LEU A 118 0.65 5.54 -14.02
N ALA A 119 0.25 4.82 -15.06
CA ALA A 119 0.61 5.19 -16.43
C ALA A 119 0.01 6.54 -16.85
N LEU A 120 -1.23 6.84 -16.48
CA LEU A 120 -1.86 8.15 -16.72
C LEU A 120 -1.16 9.26 -15.95
N ALA A 121 -0.85 9.04 -14.68
CA ALA A 121 -0.14 10.00 -13.84
C ALA A 121 1.24 10.37 -14.40
N ALA A 122 1.83 9.53 -15.26
CA ALA A 122 3.11 9.81 -15.90
C ALA A 122 3.10 11.07 -16.79
N ASN A 123 1.95 11.45 -17.38
CA ASN A 123 1.85 12.53 -18.38
C ASN A 123 0.85 13.63 -18.01
N LEU A 124 0.19 13.57 -16.86
CA LEU A 124 -0.82 14.53 -16.46
C LEU A 124 -0.24 15.69 -15.65
N GLU A 125 -0.87 16.87 -15.75
CA GLU A 125 -0.55 18.10 -15.04
C GLU A 125 -1.83 18.79 -14.52
N GLY A 126 -1.68 19.75 -13.62
CA GLY A 126 -2.79 20.55 -13.09
C GLY A 126 -3.89 19.70 -12.44
N TRP A 127 -5.13 20.07 -12.66
CA TRP A 127 -6.30 19.40 -12.09
C TRP A 127 -6.40 17.91 -12.45
N ALA A 128 -6.01 17.56 -13.68
CA ALA A 128 -6.02 16.17 -14.13
C ALA A 128 -5.01 15.31 -13.34
N MET A 129 -3.82 15.87 -13.03
CA MET A 129 -2.85 15.21 -12.18
C MET A 129 -3.36 15.04 -10.75
N LEU A 130 -4.03 16.05 -10.17
CA LEU A 130 -4.59 15.95 -8.83
C LEU A 130 -5.65 14.85 -8.75
N ALA A 131 -6.54 14.77 -9.73
CA ALA A 131 -7.56 13.72 -9.82
C ALA A 131 -6.93 12.32 -9.98
N ALA A 132 -5.92 12.19 -10.85
CA ALA A 132 -5.19 10.94 -11.03
C ALA A 132 -4.42 10.53 -9.76
N ALA A 133 -3.78 11.49 -9.09
CA ALA A 133 -3.08 11.27 -7.83
C ALA A 133 -4.04 10.77 -6.73
N LEU A 134 -5.22 11.38 -6.61
CA LEU A 134 -6.23 10.94 -5.66
C LEU A 134 -6.67 9.50 -5.97
N ALA A 135 -7.05 9.20 -7.22
CA ALA A 135 -7.50 7.87 -7.62
C ALA A 135 -6.40 6.82 -7.41
N MET A 136 -5.16 7.14 -7.78
CA MET A 136 -3.99 6.30 -7.58
C MET A 136 -3.76 6.02 -6.08
N MET A 137 -3.80 7.06 -5.24
CA MET A 137 -3.56 6.90 -3.80
C MET A 137 -4.70 6.14 -3.10
N LEU A 138 -5.95 6.29 -3.53
CA LEU A 138 -7.05 5.45 -3.07
C LEU A 138 -6.77 3.96 -3.32
N ALA A 139 -6.28 3.60 -4.51
CA ALA A 139 -5.92 2.23 -4.86
C ALA A 139 -4.72 1.72 -4.04
N VAL A 140 -3.67 2.53 -3.92
CA VAL A 140 -2.43 2.20 -3.18
C VAL A 140 -2.71 1.99 -1.69
N PHE A 141 -3.47 2.88 -1.05
CA PHE A 141 -3.84 2.76 0.36
C PHE A 141 -4.84 1.62 0.60
N GLY A 142 -5.76 1.38 -0.34
CA GLY A 142 -6.71 0.26 -0.27
C GLY A 142 -6.03 -1.11 -0.31
N GLN A 143 -4.84 -1.22 -0.87
CA GLN A 143 -4.07 -2.47 -0.91
C GLN A 143 -3.54 -2.89 0.47
N ILE A 144 -3.34 -1.96 1.41
CA ILE A 144 -2.75 -2.25 2.72
C ILE A 144 -3.57 -3.27 3.52
N PRO A 145 -4.87 -3.02 3.84
CA PRO A 145 -5.67 -3.97 4.61
C PRO A 145 -5.86 -5.30 3.87
N LEU A 146 -5.89 -5.28 2.54
CA LEU A 146 -6.00 -6.48 1.73
C LEU A 146 -4.80 -7.41 1.92
N ASN A 147 -3.58 -6.86 1.90
CA ASN A 147 -2.36 -7.60 2.15
C ASN A 147 -2.32 -8.19 3.57
N ASP A 148 -2.83 -7.48 4.58
CA ASP A 148 -2.86 -7.95 5.96
C ASP A 148 -3.84 -9.11 6.14
N VAL A 149 -5.01 -9.02 5.52
CA VAL A 149 -6.01 -10.10 5.56
C VAL A 149 -5.53 -11.35 4.81
N ILE A 150 -4.79 -11.21 3.71
CA ILE A 150 -4.20 -12.36 3.01
C ILE A 150 -3.27 -13.14 3.95
N VAL A 151 -2.36 -12.46 4.64
CA VAL A 151 -1.48 -13.12 5.62
C VAL A 151 -2.31 -13.79 6.73
N GLY A 152 -3.30 -13.08 7.25
CA GLY A 152 -4.18 -13.62 8.29
C GLY A 152 -4.96 -14.88 7.87
N LYS A 153 -5.36 -14.98 6.61
CA LYS A 153 -6.21 -16.05 6.09
C LYS A 153 -5.43 -17.27 5.60
N TYR A 154 -4.27 -17.05 4.96
CA TYR A 154 -3.52 -18.12 4.29
C TYR A 154 -2.31 -18.64 5.08
N VAL A 155 -1.89 -17.92 6.12
CA VAL A 155 -0.76 -18.34 6.95
C VAL A 155 -1.27 -18.99 8.24
N ALA A 156 -0.81 -20.20 8.52
CA ALA A 156 -1.13 -20.89 9.76
C ALA A 156 -0.66 -20.08 10.99
N ASP A 157 -1.41 -20.15 12.08
CA ASP A 157 -1.17 -19.36 13.31
C ASP A 157 0.27 -19.50 13.82
N GLU A 158 0.83 -20.71 13.73
CA GLU A 158 2.21 -21.04 14.16
C GLU A 158 3.29 -20.22 13.40
N TYR A 159 3.06 -19.92 12.11
CA TYR A 159 4.01 -19.22 11.23
C TYR A 159 3.67 -17.75 11.05
N ARG A 160 2.48 -17.30 11.49
CA ARG A 160 1.99 -15.93 11.25
C ARG A 160 2.95 -14.86 11.75
N ALA A 161 3.47 -15.01 12.97
CA ALA A 161 4.43 -14.07 13.54
C ALA A 161 5.73 -13.99 12.72
N ARG A 162 6.24 -15.14 12.27
CA ARG A 162 7.46 -15.21 11.43
C ARG A 162 7.23 -14.58 10.06
N VAL A 163 6.11 -14.88 9.41
CA VAL A 163 5.75 -14.30 8.11
C VAL A 163 5.60 -12.80 8.21
N LEU A 164 4.93 -12.28 9.24
CA LEU A 164 4.81 -10.86 9.49
C LEU A 164 6.17 -10.20 9.73
N SER A 165 7.04 -10.82 10.54
CA SER A 165 8.38 -10.29 10.79
C SER A 165 9.21 -10.18 9.51
N VAL A 166 9.22 -11.22 8.67
CA VAL A 166 9.93 -11.19 7.37
C VAL A 166 9.32 -10.12 6.46
N ARG A 167 8.00 -10.02 6.41
CA ARG A 167 7.31 -8.99 5.63
C ARG A 167 7.69 -7.58 6.08
N TYR A 168 7.78 -7.32 7.39
CA TYR A 168 8.22 -6.03 7.91
C TYR A 168 9.68 -5.71 7.53
N VAL A 169 10.59 -6.69 7.63
CA VAL A 169 11.99 -6.52 7.20
C VAL A 169 12.06 -6.18 5.71
N VAL A 170 11.32 -6.90 4.87
CA VAL A 170 11.24 -6.61 3.42
C VAL A 170 10.66 -5.21 3.19
N SER A 171 9.58 -4.85 3.87
CA SER A 171 8.95 -3.53 3.73
C SER A 171 9.88 -2.38 4.12
N LEU A 172 10.64 -2.53 5.22
CA LEU A 172 11.65 -1.55 5.64
C LEU A 172 12.81 -1.46 4.64
N GLY A 173 13.30 -2.60 4.15
CA GLY A 173 14.33 -2.63 3.11
C GLY A 173 13.88 -1.93 1.83
N VAL A 174 12.66 -2.20 1.40
CA VAL A 174 12.04 -1.54 0.25
C VAL A 174 11.89 -0.04 0.47
N ALA A 175 11.44 0.38 1.65
CA ALA A 175 11.33 1.80 2.00
C ALA A 175 12.70 2.52 1.91
N ALA A 176 13.77 1.87 2.38
CA ALA A 176 15.12 2.41 2.28
C ALA A 176 15.61 2.56 0.82
N VAL A 177 15.20 1.66 -0.07
CA VAL A 177 15.58 1.69 -1.50
C VAL A 177 14.70 2.65 -2.31
N ALA A 178 13.47 2.93 -1.87
CA ALA A 178 12.52 3.76 -2.63
C ALA A 178 13.07 5.17 -2.93
N VAL A 179 13.69 5.82 -1.96
CA VAL A 179 14.24 7.20 -2.13
C VAL A 179 15.39 7.23 -3.13
N PRO A 180 16.44 6.41 -3.03
CA PRO A 180 17.48 6.30 -4.05
C PRO A 180 16.92 5.94 -5.44
N LEU A 181 15.96 5.02 -5.50
CA LEU A 181 15.32 4.62 -6.76
C LEU A 181 14.65 5.81 -7.44
N ILE A 182 13.84 6.59 -6.69
CA ILE A 182 13.21 7.81 -7.21
C ILE A 182 14.28 8.78 -7.68
N ALA A 183 15.34 9.02 -6.90
CA ALA A 183 16.39 9.96 -7.23
C ALA A 183 17.13 9.59 -8.53
N VAL A 184 17.41 8.30 -8.72
CA VAL A 184 18.07 7.80 -9.95
C VAL A 184 17.12 7.93 -11.15
N LEU A 185 15.86 7.49 -11.02
CA LEU A 185 14.89 7.56 -12.12
C LEU A 185 14.51 9.00 -12.48
N HIS A 186 14.42 9.88 -11.50
CA HIS A 186 14.09 11.30 -11.72
C HIS A 186 15.22 12.05 -12.43
N ARG A 187 16.49 11.71 -12.17
CA ARG A 187 17.65 12.32 -12.84
C ARG A 187 17.78 11.94 -14.32
N THR A 188 17.11 10.87 -14.75
CA THR A 188 17.06 10.51 -16.17
C THR A 188 16.17 11.50 -16.94
N GLN A 189 16.34 11.59 -18.26
CA GLN A 189 15.64 12.54 -19.14
C GLN A 189 14.11 12.36 -19.23
N GLY A 190 13.43 12.03 -18.20
CA GLY A 190 11.99 11.84 -18.15
C GLY A 190 11.39 12.22 -16.80
N GLY A 191 12.24 12.59 -15.82
CA GLY A 191 11.78 12.99 -14.50
C GLY A 191 10.78 12.01 -13.88
N PHE A 192 9.70 12.52 -13.32
CA PHE A 192 8.64 11.70 -12.72
C PHE A 192 7.87 10.82 -13.72
N ARG A 193 7.90 11.12 -15.02
CA ARG A 193 7.31 10.24 -16.03
C ARG A 193 7.92 8.85 -15.97
N ASN A 194 9.25 8.75 -15.92
CA ASN A 194 9.93 7.45 -15.83
C ASN A 194 9.65 6.75 -14.51
N VAL A 195 9.58 7.48 -13.40
CA VAL A 195 9.21 6.93 -12.11
C VAL A 195 7.84 6.24 -12.18
N PHE A 196 6.82 6.93 -12.66
CA PHE A 196 5.47 6.39 -12.76
C PHE A 196 5.35 5.22 -13.75
N LEU A 197 6.06 5.25 -14.89
CA LEU A 197 6.07 4.14 -15.84
C LEU A 197 6.73 2.88 -15.26
N VAL A 198 7.82 3.03 -14.53
CA VAL A 198 8.45 1.90 -13.83
C VAL A 198 7.52 1.34 -12.75
N LEU A 199 6.86 2.19 -11.98
CA LEU A 199 5.90 1.76 -10.97
C LEU A 199 4.67 1.07 -11.60
N ALA A 200 4.21 1.54 -12.76
CA ALA A 200 3.12 0.90 -13.51
C ALA A 200 3.52 -0.49 -14.04
N ALA A 201 4.79 -0.68 -14.40
CA ALA A 201 5.30 -2.00 -14.82
C ALA A 201 5.51 -2.97 -13.65
N LEU A 202 5.63 -2.45 -12.42
CA LEU A 202 5.75 -3.26 -11.20
C LEU A 202 4.39 -3.64 -10.59
N ALA A 203 3.32 -2.91 -10.95
CA ALA A 203 1.97 -3.14 -10.42
C ALA A 203 1.30 -4.36 -11.07
#